data_5a620bb2be62dbd6d2b4693677e4a30d
#
_entry.id   5a620bb2be62dbd6d2b4693677e4a30d
#
_cell.length_a   1.000
_cell.length_b   1.000
_cell.length_c   1.000
_cell.angle_alpha   90.00
_cell.angle_beta   90.00
_cell.angle_gamma   90.00
#
_symmetry.space_group_name_H-M   'P 1'
#
loop_
_entity.id
_entity.type
_entity.pdbx_description
1 polymer ?
#
loop_
_entity_poly.entity_id
_entity_poly.type
_entity_poly.pdbx_seq_one_letter_code
_entity_poly.pdbx_strand_id
1 'polypeptide(L)'
;VIAYYTAKERLVVELYCKSRSIGSCMPAICHMLSESLGIALQELEPVRTRSTMRYRMCQAMRYQLEQYTISIPATEEAEMSGDTSIRFQDGTGCTYIVLSDGMGTGANAAIESKMTAEMFRKLICSGISDMAAVRLMNGLMVTKSAGEAFATLDAARVDLDEGTLTLLKAGAASTLIRQGNTILRVCAPTFPIGSTAVSDLYEKQILLSEND
;
A
#
# COMPACT_ATOMS: atom_id res chain seq x y z
N VAL A 1 -17.71 -9.28 -18.29
CA VAL A 1 -16.90 -8.05 -18.44
C VAL A 1 -17.64 -6.93 -17.75
N ILE A 2 -16.95 -6.12 -16.97
CA ILE A 2 -17.46 -4.90 -16.35
C ILE A 2 -16.48 -3.79 -16.72
N ALA A 3 -16.99 -2.65 -17.15
CA ALA A 3 -16.19 -1.44 -17.36
C ALA A 3 -16.83 -0.30 -16.57
N TYR A 4 -16.02 0.47 -15.88
CA TYR A 4 -16.48 1.62 -15.09
C TYR A 4 -15.37 2.66 -14.95
N TYR A 5 -15.76 3.88 -14.60
CA TYR A 5 -14.81 4.92 -14.23
C TYR A 5 -14.69 5.00 -12.72
N THR A 6 -13.46 5.15 -12.23
CA THR A 6 -13.18 5.42 -10.81
C THR A 6 -13.60 6.84 -10.44
N ALA A 7 -13.58 7.16 -9.14
CA ALA A 7 -13.81 8.53 -8.65
C ALA A 7 -12.81 9.56 -9.22
N LYS A 8 -11.67 9.11 -9.75
CA LYS A 8 -10.68 9.94 -10.46
C LYS A 8 -10.84 9.88 -11.99
N GLU A 9 -12.03 9.52 -12.47
CA GLU A 9 -12.36 9.43 -13.89
C GLU A 9 -11.48 8.48 -14.72
N ARG A 10 -10.81 7.53 -14.08
CA ARG A 10 -10.00 6.52 -14.78
C ARG A 10 -10.85 5.34 -15.20
N LEU A 11 -10.67 4.92 -16.44
CA LEU A 11 -11.30 3.72 -16.95
C LEU A 11 -10.68 2.48 -16.31
N VAL A 12 -11.53 1.61 -15.77
CA VAL A 12 -11.19 0.28 -15.29
C VAL A 12 -12.05 -0.74 -16.02
N VAL A 13 -11.41 -1.78 -16.54
CA VAL A 13 -12.07 -2.92 -17.19
C VAL A 13 -11.77 -4.17 -16.39
N GLU A 14 -12.78 -4.88 -15.96
CA GLU A 14 -12.68 -6.15 -15.23
C GLU A 14 -13.22 -7.32 -16.05
N LEU A 15 -12.43 -8.36 -16.14
CA LEU A 15 -12.81 -9.64 -16.76
C LEU A 15 -12.89 -10.73 -15.68
N TYR A 16 -14.01 -11.40 -15.61
CA TYR A 16 -14.24 -12.51 -14.69
C TYR A 16 -14.28 -13.82 -15.47
N CYS A 17 -13.35 -14.72 -15.19
CA CYS A 17 -13.19 -15.98 -15.90
C CYS A 17 -13.08 -17.16 -14.94
N LYS A 18 -13.68 -18.30 -15.30
CA LYS A 18 -13.52 -19.55 -14.56
C LYS A 18 -12.21 -20.27 -14.90
N SER A 19 -11.67 -20.05 -16.09
CA SER A 19 -10.44 -20.68 -16.59
C SER A 19 -9.21 -19.82 -16.31
N ARG A 20 -8.10 -20.48 -15.96
CA ARG A 20 -6.77 -19.83 -15.83
C ARG A 20 -6.10 -19.57 -17.20
N SER A 21 -6.55 -20.25 -18.25
CA SER A 21 -5.93 -20.16 -19.58
C SER A 21 -6.02 -18.77 -20.23
N ILE A 22 -6.92 -17.91 -19.77
CA ILE A 22 -7.06 -16.53 -20.27
C ILE A 22 -5.89 -15.64 -19.84
N GLY A 23 -5.17 -15.97 -18.76
CA GLY A 23 -4.05 -15.16 -18.29
C GLY A 23 -2.97 -14.94 -19.35
N SER A 24 -2.68 -15.94 -20.17
CA SER A 24 -1.71 -15.82 -21.27
C SER A 24 -2.18 -14.93 -22.43
N CYS A 25 -3.48 -14.69 -22.55
CA CYS A 25 -4.05 -13.84 -23.58
C CYS A 25 -4.29 -12.40 -23.10
N MET A 26 -4.09 -12.11 -21.81
CA MET A 26 -4.37 -10.79 -21.25
C MET A 26 -3.59 -9.65 -21.92
N PRO A 27 -2.30 -9.78 -22.24
CA PRO A 27 -1.58 -8.73 -22.97
C PRO A 27 -2.21 -8.39 -24.32
N ALA A 28 -2.62 -9.42 -25.07
CA ALA A 28 -3.30 -9.20 -26.37
C ALA A 28 -4.68 -8.56 -26.19
N ILE A 29 -5.43 -8.97 -25.18
CA ILE A 29 -6.74 -8.37 -24.87
C ILE A 29 -6.58 -6.91 -24.45
N CYS A 30 -5.58 -6.62 -23.61
CA CYS A 30 -5.27 -5.27 -23.15
C CYS A 30 -4.92 -4.36 -24.33
N HIS A 31 -4.07 -4.84 -25.24
CA HIS A 31 -3.69 -4.11 -26.46
C HIS A 31 -4.90 -3.83 -27.37
N MET A 32 -5.70 -4.86 -27.69
CA MET A 32 -6.90 -4.71 -28.52
C MET A 32 -7.90 -3.70 -27.92
N LEU A 33 -8.11 -3.75 -26.60
CA LEU A 33 -9.00 -2.82 -25.93
C LEU A 33 -8.43 -1.39 -25.95
N SER A 34 -7.13 -1.24 -25.77
CA SER A 34 -6.46 0.07 -25.85
C SER A 34 -6.63 0.71 -27.23
N GLU A 35 -6.43 -0.05 -28.30
CA GLU A 35 -6.66 0.41 -29.67
C GLU A 35 -8.12 0.77 -29.93
N SER A 36 -9.05 -0.11 -29.50
CA SER A 36 -10.48 0.10 -29.74
C SER A 36 -11.07 1.31 -29.00
N LEU A 37 -10.53 1.61 -27.82
CA LEU A 37 -11.00 2.70 -26.96
C LEU A 37 -10.22 4.00 -27.17
N GLY A 38 -9.06 3.94 -27.86
CA GLY A 38 -8.15 5.09 -27.99
C GLY A 38 -7.53 5.52 -26.65
N ILE A 39 -7.49 4.62 -25.66
CA ILE A 39 -7.01 4.86 -24.31
C ILE A 39 -5.95 3.81 -23.98
N ALA A 40 -4.75 4.25 -23.64
CA ALA A 40 -3.71 3.31 -23.18
C ALA A 40 -4.15 2.61 -21.88
N LEU A 41 -4.24 1.28 -21.91
CA LEU A 41 -4.57 0.45 -20.75
C LEU A 41 -3.32 -0.30 -20.30
N GLN A 42 -3.24 -0.54 -19.00
CA GLN A 42 -2.23 -1.40 -18.38
C GLN A 42 -2.91 -2.49 -17.56
N GLU A 43 -2.27 -3.65 -17.51
CA GLU A 43 -2.76 -4.77 -16.71
C GLU A 43 -2.41 -4.56 -15.22
N LEU A 44 -3.33 -4.98 -14.36
CA LEU A 44 -3.12 -5.08 -12.93
C LEU A 44 -3.00 -6.56 -12.55
N GLU A 45 -2.37 -6.84 -11.40
CA GLU A 45 -2.25 -8.21 -10.91
C GLU A 45 -3.61 -8.92 -10.82
N PRO A 46 -3.71 -10.14 -11.34
CA PRO A 46 -4.95 -10.88 -11.29
C PRO A 46 -5.29 -11.32 -9.86
N VAL A 47 -6.55 -11.22 -9.49
CA VAL A 47 -7.03 -11.61 -8.16
C VAL A 47 -7.89 -12.85 -8.26
N ARG A 48 -7.56 -13.88 -7.47
CA ARG A 48 -8.38 -15.07 -7.35
C ARG A 48 -9.55 -14.81 -6.39
N THR A 49 -10.76 -14.99 -6.88
CA THR A 49 -11.97 -15.05 -6.07
C THR A 49 -12.36 -16.52 -5.80
N ARG A 50 -13.41 -16.78 -5.04
CA ARG A 50 -13.79 -18.16 -4.64
C ARG A 50 -13.89 -19.15 -5.82
N SER A 51 -14.44 -18.73 -6.95
CA SER A 51 -14.71 -19.59 -8.11
C SER A 51 -14.20 -19.06 -9.44
N THR A 52 -13.64 -17.83 -9.47
CA THR A 52 -13.23 -17.15 -10.70
C THR A 52 -11.89 -16.45 -10.52
N MET A 53 -11.22 -16.20 -11.63
CA MET A 53 -10.12 -15.23 -11.69
C MET A 53 -10.68 -13.89 -12.16
N ARG A 54 -10.33 -12.82 -11.45
CA ARG A 54 -10.62 -11.45 -11.85
C ARG A 54 -9.33 -10.86 -12.42
N TYR A 55 -9.37 -10.53 -13.70
CA TYR A 55 -8.33 -9.78 -14.40
C TYR A 55 -8.80 -8.33 -14.49
N ARG A 56 -7.93 -7.40 -14.17
CA ARG A 56 -8.22 -5.97 -14.25
C ARG A 56 -7.25 -5.28 -15.17
N MET A 57 -7.76 -4.36 -15.95
CA MET A 57 -6.98 -3.40 -16.73
C MET A 57 -7.44 -2.03 -16.32
N CYS A 58 -6.53 -1.10 -16.17
CA CYS A 58 -6.85 0.30 -15.91
C CYS A 58 -6.14 1.19 -16.94
N GLN A 59 -6.63 2.41 -17.08
CA GLN A 59 -5.95 3.43 -17.86
C GLN A 59 -4.49 3.55 -17.40
N ALA A 60 -3.55 3.55 -18.34
CA ALA A 60 -2.12 3.62 -18.05
C ALA A 60 -1.80 4.89 -17.27
N MET A 61 -0.94 4.76 -16.28
CA MET A 61 -0.54 5.86 -15.41
C MET A 61 0.60 6.65 -16.04
N ARG A 62 0.71 7.91 -15.69
CA ARG A 62 1.75 8.82 -16.19
C ARG A 62 3.15 8.45 -15.69
N TYR A 63 3.23 7.94 -14.44
CA TYR A 63 4.48 7.57 -13.80
C TYR A 63 4.53 6.08 -13.48
N GLN A 64 5.74 5.55 -13.38
CA GLN A 64 6.02 4.19 -12.89
C GLN A 64 6.72 4.26 -11.56
N LEU A 65 6.48 3.27 -10.70
CA LEU A 65 7.09 3.14 -9.39
C LEU A 65 7.88 1.85 -9.30
N GLU A 66 9.17 1.96 -9.06
CA GLU A 66 10.03 0.84 -8.70
C GLU A 66 10.24 0.81 -7.18
N GLN A 67 10.30 -0.39 -6.62
CA GLN A 67 10.50 -0.59 -5.19
C GLN A 67 11.56 -1.67 -4.95
N TYR A 68 12.47 -1.36 -4.05
CA TYR A 68 13.44 -2.30 -3.53
C TYR A 68 13.27 -2.40 -2.01
N THR A 69 13.28 -3.62 -1.48
CA THR A 69 13.14 -3.86 -0.04
C THR A 69 14.29 -4.75 0.43
N ILE A 70 14.90 -4.35 1.54
CA ILE A 70 15.90 -5.15 2.25
C ILE A 70 15.39 -5.34 3.67
N SER A 71 15.40 -6.58 4.17
CA SER A 71 15.05 -6.92 5.55
C SER A 71 16.20 -7.69 6.18
N ILE A 72 16.66 -7.21 7.34
CA ILE A 72 17.77 -7.81 8.07
C ILE A 72 17.31 -8.04 9.50
N PRO A 73 17.50 -9.26 10.07
CA PRO A 73 17.22 -9.50 11.48
C PRO A 73 18.07 -8.60 12.39
N ALA A 74 17.55 -8.23 13.55
CA ALA A 74 18.23 -7.34 14.50
C ALA A 74 19.47 -7.98 15.13
N THR A 75 19.51 -9.32 15.23
CA THR A 75 20.65 -10.08 15.74
C THR A 75 20.91 -11.29 14.85
N GLU A 76 22.14 -11.83 14.88
CA GLU A 76 22.51 -13.05 14.12
C GLU A 76 21.73 -14.29 14.60
N GLU A 77 21.24 -14.27 15.84
CA GLU A 77 20.46 -15.36 16.44
C GLU A 77 18.98 -15.28 16.10
N ALA A 78 18.50 -14.13 15.60
CA ALA A 78 17.11 -13.96 15.20
C ALA A 78 16.87 -14.58 13.81
N GLU A 79 15.99 -15.56 13.75
CA GLU A 79 15.64 -16.24 12.48
C GLU A 79 14.89 -15.33 11.50
N MET A 80 14.27 -14.23 11.99
CA MET A 80 13.50 -13.30 11.18
C MET A 80 13.53 -11.88 11.71
N SER A 81 13.31 -10.90 10.81
CA SER A 81 13.12 -9.49 11.18
C SER A 81 11.73 -9.28 11.78
N GLY A 82 11.66 -8.37 12.77
CA GLY A 82 10.39 -7.87 13.32
C GLY A 82 9.62 -6.96 12.36
N ASP A 83 10.25 -6.53 11.26
CA ASP A 83 9.69 -5.59 10.29
C ASP A 83 8.90 -6.30 9.20
N THR A 84 7.88 -5.62 8.72
CA THR A 84 7.09 -6.05 7.55
C THR A 84 7.02 -4.94 6.52
N SER A 85 7.28 -5.28 5.26
CA SER A 85 7.05 -4.41 4.11
C SER A 85 6.01 -5.02 3.18
N ILE A 86 5.00 -4.25 2.80
CA ILE A 86 4.00 -4.65 1.81
C ILE A 86 3.77 -3.55 0.78
N ARG A 87 3.35 -3.96 -0.42
CA ARG A 87 2.87 -3.07 -1.48
C ARG A 87 1.49 -3.51 -1.94
N PHE A 88 0.60 -2.56 -2.16
CA PHE A 88 -0.73 -2.82 -2.70
C PHE A 88 -1.28 -1.58 -3.42
N GLN A 89 -2.34 -1.78 -4.19
CA GLN A 89 -3.12 -0.68 -4.77
C GLN A 89 -4.51 -0.66 -4.15
N ASP A 90 -5.02 0.54 -3.90
CA ASP A 90 -6.40 0.74 -3.47
C ASP A 90 -7.39 0.70 -4.65
N GLY A 91 -8.68 0.89 -4.35
CA GLY A 91 -9.73 0.93 -5.37
C GLY A 91 -9.69 2.15 -6.28
N THR A 92 -8.92 3.19 -5.92
CA THR A 92 -8.79 4.45 -6.70
C THR A 92 -7.58 4.43 -7.64
N GLY A 93 -6.70 3.42 -7.52
CA GLY A 93 -5.48 3.27 -8.32
C GLY A 93 -4.25 3.92 -7.69
N CYS A 94 -4.34 4.41 -6.44
CA CYS A 94 -3.15 4.81 -5.70
C CYS A 94 -2.35 3.59 -5.24
N THR A 95 -1.04 3.67 -5.35
CA THR A 95 -0.13 2.64 -4.85
C THR A 95 0.32 2.98 -3.43
N TYR A 96 0.20 2.01 -2.53
CA TYR A 96 0.70 2.11 -1.17
C TYR A 96 1.94 1.23 -1.00
N ILE A 97 2.97 1.79 -0.38
CA ILE A 97 4.12 1.07 0.18
C ILE A 97 4.03 1.27 1.68
N VAL A 98 4.00 0.18 2.43
CA VAL A 98 3.84 0.21 3.89
C VAL A 98 5.00 -0.53 4.53
N LEU A 99 5.64 0.14 5.50
CA LEU A 99 6.58 -0.44 6.43
C LEU A 99 5.95 -0.43 7.83
N SER A 100 6.09 -1.51 8.55
CA SER A 100 5.67 -1.64 9.94
C SER A 100 6.74 -2.37 10.72
N ASP A 101 7.12 -1.80 11.86
CA ASP A 101 8.05 -2.39 12.82
C ASP A 101 7.25 -2.79 14.06
N GLY A 102 7.31 -4.07 14.43
CA GLY A 102 6.64 -4.63 15.58
C GLY A 102 7.49 -4.46 16.84
N MET A 103 6.85 -4.36 17.99
CA MET A 103 7.54 -4.19 19.25
C MET A 103 8.44 -5.39 19.59
N GLY A 104 9.69 -5.12 19.91
CA GLY A 104 10.67 -6.13 20.32
C GLY A 104 11.39 -6.79 19.16
N THR A 105 11.70 -8.08 19.28
CA THR A 105 12.46 -8.84 18.28
C THR A 105 11.84 -10.20 18.01
N GLY A 106 12.19 -10.80 16.86
CA GLY A 106 11.80 -12.17 16.53
C GLY A 106 10.33 -12.34 16.14
N ALA A 107 9.80 -13.53 16.37
CA ALA A 107 8.51 -13.96 15.83
C ALA A 107 7.31 -13.11 16.28
N ASN A 108 7.27 -12.67 17.54
CA ASN A 108 6.17 -11.84 18.05
C ASN A 108 6.13 -10.47 17.37
N ALA A 109 7.27 -9.81 17.27
CA ALA A 109 7.39 -8.53 16.56
C ALA A 109 6.99 -8.68 15.09
N ALA A 110 7.43 -9.75 14.43
CA ALA A 110 7.05 -10.04 13.03
C ALA A 110 5.54 -10.28 12.85
N ILE A 111 4.87 -10.91 13.82
CA ILE A 111 3.42 -11.10 13.81
C ILE A 111 2.69 -9.76 13.95
N GLU A 112 3.14 -8.91 14.88
CA GLU A 112 2.52 -7.60 15.14
C GLU A 112 2.66 -6.65 13.94
N SER A 113 3.86 -6.54 13.38
CA SER A 113 4.11 -5.72 12.20
C SER A 113 3.31 -6.20 11.00
N LYS A 114 3.28 -7.52 10.75
CA LYS A 114 2.50 -8.11 9.67
C LYS A 114 1.00 -7.91 9.86
N MET A 115 0.49 -8.08 11.08
CA MET A 115 -0.91 -7.85 11.41
C MET A 115 -1.28 -6.39 11.16
N THR A 116 -0.45 -5.45 11.58
CA THR A 116 -0.64 -4.01 11.38
C THR A 116 -0.67 -3.65 9.90
N ALA A 117 0.32 -4.07 9.12
CA ALA A 117 0.39 -3.79 7.70
C ALA A 117 -0.79 -4.40 6.92
N GLU A 118 -1.14 -5.66 7.19
CA GLU A 118 -2.25 -6.35 6.53
C GLU A 118 -3.63 -5.79 6.93
N MET A 119 -3.80 -5.36 8.19
CA MET A 119 -5.03 -4.72 8.64
C MET A 119 -5.20 -3.38 7.93
N PHE A 120 -4.15 -2.55 7.87
CA PHE A 120 -4.16 -1.30 7.13
C PHE A 120 -4.56 -1.54 5.67
N ARG A 121 -3.88 -2.45 4.97
CA ARG A 121 -4.20 -2.82 3.59
C ARG A 121 -5.67 -3.19 3.41
N LYS A 122 -6.21 -4.05 4.27
CA LYS A 122 -7.62 -4.50 4.16
C LYS A 122 -8.61 -3.35 4.34
N LEU A 123 -8.36 -2.46 5.29
CA LEU A 123 -9.22 -1.29 5.53
C LEU A 123 -9.18 -0.32 4.35
N ILE A 124 -8.00 0.01 3.85
CA ILE A 124 -7.83 0.90 2.68
C ILE A 124 -8.49 0.28 1.43
N CYS A 125 -8.22 -0.99 1.14
CA CYS A 125 -8.84 -1.69 0.00
C CYS A 125 -10.37 -1.84 0.13
N SER A 126 -10.91 -1.66 1.33
CA SER A 126 -12.36 -1.61 1.58
C SER A 126 -12.95 -0.21 1.44
N GLY A 127 -12.14 0.78 1.07
CA GLY A 127 -12.58 2.18 0.86
C GLY A 127 -12.61 3.03 2.13
N ILE A 128 -12.01 2.56 3.22
CA ILE A 128 -11.89 3.33 4.46
C ILE A 128 -10.73 4.34 4.29
N SER A 129 -10.92 5.58 4.70
CA SER A 129 -9.89 6.61 4.62
C SER A 129 -8.71 6.34 5.55
N ASP A 130 -7.52 6.83 5.20
CA ASP A 130 -6.26 6.61 5.92
C ASP A 130 -6.40 6.88 7.43
N MET A 131 -6.95 8.05 7.80
CA MET A 131 -7.16 8.43 9.20
C MET A 131 -8.15 7.50 9.92
N ALA A 132 -9.25 7.14 9.27
CA ALA A 132 -10.24 6.24 9.86
C ALA A 132 -9.67 4.83 10.05
N ALA A 133 -8.88 4.34 9.08
CA ALA A 133 -8.19 3.06 9.18
C ALA A 133 -7.25 3.03 10.39
N VAL A 134 -6.41 4.06 10.56
CA VAL A 134 -5.48 4.16 11.71
C VAL A 134 -6.23 4.22 13.04
N ARG A 135 -7.32 4.99 13.13
CA ARG A 135 -8.16 5.06 14.35
C ARG A 135 -8.76 3.71 14.72
N LEU A 136 -9.31 2.99 13.73
CA LEU A 136 -9.86 1.65 13.95
C LEU A 136 -8.79 0.66 14.40
N MET A 137 -7.63 0.67 13.75
CA MET A 137 -6.51 -0.19 14.10
C MET A 137 -6.01 0.10 15.52
N ASN A 138 -5.83 1.37 15.86
CA ASN A 138 -5.40 1.79 17.18
C ASN A 138 -6.38 1.31 18.26
N GLY A 139 -7.68 1.52 18.08
CA GLY A 139 -8.70 1.05 19.01
C GLY A 139 -8.70 -0.46 19.23
N LEU A 140 -8.53 -1.22 18.14
CA LEU A 140 -8.44 -2.69 18.21
C LEU A 140 -7.18 -3.15 18.93
N MET A 141 -6.01 -2.56 18.66
CA MET A 141 -4.74 -2.96 19.28
C MET A 141 -4.71 -2.60 20.76
N VAL A 142 -5.14 -1.41 21.16
CA VAL A 142 -5.25 -1.02 22.57
C VAL A 142 -6.15 -1.97 23.35
N THR A 143 -7.27 -2.39 22.75
CA THR A 143 -8.24 -3.28 23.43
C THR A 143 -7.72 -4.71 23.55
N LYS A 144 -7.01 -5.19 22.51
CA LYS A 144 -6.53 -6.59 22.46
C LYS A 144 -5.41 -6.89 23.42
N SER A 145 -4.49 -5.96 23.63
CA SER A 145 -3.19 -6.21 24.23
C SER A 145 -2.99 -5.58 25.60
N ALA A 146 -4.01 -4.93 26.17
CA ALA A 146 -3.83 -4.17 27.43
C ALA A 146 -2.63 -3.19 27.41
N GLY A 147 -2.20 -2.75 26.21
CA GLY A 147 -1.09 -1.84 25.99
C GLY A 147 0.28 -2.52 25.80
N GLU A 148 0.33 -3.84 25.63
CA GLU A 148 1.60 -4.57 25.43
C GLU A 148 1.96 -4.84 23.96
N ALA A 149 1.01 -4.72 23.01
CA ALA A 149 1.27 -4.91 21.59
C ALA A 149 1.08 -3.61 20.83
N PHE A 150 2.15 -3.12 20.24
CA PHE A 150 2.10 -1.96 19.36
C PHE A 150 3.11 -2.09 18.21
N ALA A 151 2.80 -1.43 17.12
CA ALA A 151 3.66 -1.41 15.94
C ALA A 151 3.63 -0.03 15.28
N THR A 152 4.71 0.27 14.57
CA THR A 152 4.78 1.50 13.77
C THR A 152 3.98 1.34 12.49
N LEU A 153 3.55 2.47 11.91
CA LEU A 153 3.03 2.53 10.55
C LEU A 153 3.77 3.64 9.80
N ASP A 154 4.47 3.25 8.76
CA ASP A 154 5.10 4.15 7.80
C ASP A 154 4.55 3.82 6.41
N ALA A 155 3.62 4.61 5.92
CA ALA A 155 2.99 4.35 4.63
C ALA A 155 3.24 5.51 3.67
N ALA A 156 3.64 5.16 2.45
CA ALA A 156 3.74 6.05 1.31
C ALA A 156 2.59 5.74 0.34
N ARG A 157 1.64 6.65 0.21
CA ARG A 157 0.59 6.60 -0.80
C ARG A 157 1.04 7.42 -2.00
N VAL A 158 1.19 6.77 -3.14
CA VAL A 158 1.64 7.40 -4.38
C VAL A 158 0.52 7.40 -5.40
N ASP A 159 0.16 8.57 -5.88
CA ASP A 159 -0.67 8.74 -7.06
C ASP A 159 0.23 8.84 -8.29
N LEU A 160 0.28 7.76 -9.06
CA LEU A 160 1.13 7.66 -10.25
C LEU A 160 0.64 8.46 -11.45
N ASP A 161 -0.50 9.10 -11.35
CA ASP A 161 -1.04 9.96 -12.40
C ASP A 161 -0.73 11.44 -12.15
N GLU A 162 -0.97 11.85 -10.90
CA GLU A 162 -0.69 13.21 -10.47
C GLU A 162 0.76 13.42 -10.05
N GLY A 163 1.53 12.33 -9.81
CA GLY A 163 2.87 12.41 -9.26
C GLY A 163 2.88 12.89 -7.80
N THR A 164 1.84 12.58 -7.03
CA THR A 164 1.79 12.99 -5.63
C THR A 164 2.16 11.85 -4.70
N LEU A 165 3.02 12.15 -3.73
CA LEU A 165 3.39 11.29 -2.61
C LEU A 165 2.73 11.82 -1.35
N THR A 166 1.95 11.00 -0.66
CA THR A 166 1.45 11.28 0.68
C THR A 166 2.11 10.34 1.67
N LEU A 167 2.87 10.88 2.60
CA LEU A 167 3.44 10.14 3.72
C LEU A 167 2.45 10.09 4.89
N LEU A 168 2.26 8.91 5.44
CA LEU A 168 1.37 8.62 6.57
C LEU A 168 2.23 7.93 7.64
N LYS A 169 2.41 8.55 8.79
CA LYS A 169 3.34 8.07 9.82
C LYS A 169 2.68 8.00 11.20
N ALA A 170 2.82 6.85 11.87
CA ALA A 170 2.48 6.65 13.26
C ALA A 170 3.62 5.91 13.96
N GLY A 171 4.35 6.60 14.83
CA GLY A 171 5.52 6.09 15.55
C GLY A 171 6.71 5.68 14.67
N ALA A 172 6.70 6.06 13.42
CA ALA A 172 7.64 5.57 12.42
C ALA A 172 8.94 6.40 12.36
N ALA A 173 10.02 5.76 11.92
CA ALA A 173 11.32 6.38 11.68
C ALA A 173 11.25 7.49 10.62
N SER A 174 12.29 8.32 10.52
CA SER A 174 12.36 9.38 9.51
C SER A 174 12.42 8.83 8.11
N THR A 175 11.64 9.43 7.19
CA THR A 175 11.71 9.15 5.75
C THR A 175 12.61 10.19 5.08
N LEU A 176 13.48 9.75 4.19
CA LEU A 176 14.30 10.60 3.34
C LEU A 176 13.74 10.59 1.92
N ILE A 177 13.53 11.77 1.36
CA ILE A 177 13.05 11.96 0.00
C ILE A 177 14.10 12.77 -0.75
N ARG A 178 14.58 12.24 -1.87
CA ARG A 178 15.44 13.00 -2.78
C ARG A 178 14.56 13.68 -3.82
N GLN A 179 14.66 14.99 -3.94
CA GLN A 179 14.04 15.78 -5.00
C GLN A 179 15.15 16.49 -5.78
N GLY A 180 15.46 15.99 -6.96
CA GLY A 180 16.60 16.43 -7.73
C GLY A 180 17.91 16.30 -6.91
N ASN A 181 18.52 17.44 -6.55
CA ASN A 181 19.75 17.51 -5.75
C ASN A 181 19.52 17.78 -4.26
N THR A 182 18.28 17.87 -3.82
CA THR A 182 17.92 18.16 -2.43
C THR A 182 17.41 16.91 -1.73
N ILE A 183 17.80 16.72 -0.47
CA ILE A 183 17.27 15.67 0.39
C ILE A 183 16.36 16.30 1.44
N LEU A 184 15.08 15.93 1.39
CA LEU A 184 14.09 16.29 2.39
C LEU A 184 14.00 15.17 3.43
N ARG A 185 14.21 15.51 4.70
CA ARG A 185 13.96 14.60 5.82
C ARG A 185 12.59 14.88 6.42
N VAL A 186 11.74 13.87 6.48
CA VAL A 186 10.41 13.94 7.08
C VAL A 186 10.41 13.14 8.39
N CYS A 187 10.27 13.86 9.49
CA CYS A 187 10.12 13.29 10.84
C CYS A 187 8.69 13.56 11.32
N ALA A 188 8.12 12.59 12.03
CA ALA A 188 6.80 12.71 12.63
C ALA A 188 6.88 12.28 14.12
N PRO A 189 6.77 13.20 15.06
CA PRO A 189 6.78 12.87 16.50
C PRO A 189 5.39 12.36 16.92
N THR A 190 5.02 11.19 16.41
CA THR A 190 3.76 10.51 16.70
C THR A 190 4.01 9.20 17.45
N PHE A 191 3.00 8.67 18.11
CA PHE A 191 3.07 7.41 18.81
C PHE A 191 2.78 6.22 17.87
N PRO A 192 3.36 5.03 18.14
CA PRO A 192 3.00 3.80 17.45
C PRO A 192 1.53 3.44 17.65
N ILE A 193 0.96 2.69 16.70
CA ILE A 193 -0.42 2.20 16.78
C ILE A 193 -0.52 1.19 17.93
N GLY A 194 -1.50 1.37 18.80
CA GLY A 194 -1.75 0.54 19.98
C GLY A 194 -1.05 1.00 21.26
N SER A 195 -0.15 1.98 21.19
CA SER A 195 0.61 2.45 22.37
C SER A 195 -0.17 3.40 23.27
N THR A 196 -1.12 4.14 22.72
CA THR A 196 -1.96 5.12 23.44
C THR A 196 -3.41 5.02 23.02
N ALA A 197 -4.32 5.52 23.87
CA ALA A 197 -5.75 5.57 23.56
C ALA A 197 -6.08 6.56 22.42
N VAL A 198 -5.20 7.52 22.16
CA VAL A 198 -5.36 8.52 21.11
C VAL A 198 -4.44 8.14 19.95
N SER A 199 -5.04 7.89 18.79
CA SER A 199 -4.26 7.69 17.56
C SER A 199 -3.86 9.03 16.96
N ASP A 200 -2.59 9.18 16.70
CA ASP A 200 -2.03 10.34 16.01
C ASP A 200 -1.38 9.88 14.71
N LEU A 201 -1.88 10.40 13.60
CA LEU A 201 -1.36 10.12 12.27
C LEU A 201 -0.80 11.41 11.68
N TYR A 202 0.49 11.41 11.45
CA TYR A 202 1.11 12.49 10.68
C TYR A 202 0.88 12.24 9.19
N GLU A 203 0.40 13.26 8.49
CA GLU A 203 0.19 13.25 7.05
C GLU A 203 0.95 14.40 6.40
N LYS A 204 1.69 14.10 5.35
CA LYS A 204 2.39 15.11 4.53
C LYS A 204 2.31 14.75 3.06
N GLN A 205 1.78 15.66 2.27
CA GLN A 205 1.75 15.54 0.81
C GLN A 205 2.92 16.29 0.17
N ILE A 206 3.51 15.67 -0.86
CA ILE A 206 4.65 16.16 -1.61
C ILE A 206 4.37 15.91 -3.09
N LEU A 207 4.60 16.90 -3.92
CA LEU A 207 4.56 16.72 -5.37
C LEU A 207 5.94 16.20 -5.81
N LEU A 208 5.93 15.10 -6.54
CA LEU A 208 7.12 14.50 -7.13
C LEU A 208 7.28 14.96 -8.57
N SER A 209 8.52 15.08 -8.99
CA SER A 209 8.91 15.32 -10.37
C SER A 209 9.54 14.06 -10.96
N GLU A 210 9.79 14.07 -12.26
CA GLU A 210 10.49 12.98 -12.93
C GLU A 210 11.91 12.81 -12.34
N ASN A 211 12.26 11.58 -11.97
CA ASN A 211 13.52 11.19 -11.31
C ASN A 211 13.70 11.62 -9.84
N ASP A 212 12.63 11.97 -9.12
CA ASP A 212 12.65 12.16 -7.68
C ASP A 212 12.63 10.82 -6.92
#